data_f7ad6386f4ee3e40bff5e1c5636de3c4
#
_entry.id   f7ad6386f4ee3e40bff5e1c5636de3c4
#
_cell.length_a   1.000
_cell.length_b   1.000
_cell.length_c   1.000
_cell.angle_alpha   90.00
_cell.angle_beta   90.00
_cell.angle_gamma   90.00
#
_symmetry.space_group_name_H-M   'P 1'
#
loop_
_entity.id
_entity.type
_entity.pdbx_description
1 polymer ?
#
loop_
_entity_poly.entity_id
_entity_poly.type
_entity_poly.pdbx_seq_one_letter_code
_entity_poly.pdbx_strand_id
1 'polypeptide(L)'
;MMRYKPMLAYPVSTKPIDYDKPVFLQPKLDGVRCVIQAERDFPGTNLASVTIKAYSRTGKEWKNIDHILYNLRPWFILNPNIILDGELYNHDLKDDFEKIISLVRKTKPTDEARAESAENVQFHCYDIIDETKTFEERNNFIIQNVPRNHCVHHVPTYTIESEVTAKLMHNQNLRDGYEGSILRTNDVYKCGRSWNLRKFKDFHDAEATLLAWVEGKGKRVGTIGKLMAQDSEGNIFGMPVMDKFQYLQDNFEEMKTWVGKLATFTYFERTNANSYRHPLFKAIRDYE
;
A
#
# COMPACT_ATOMS: atom_id res chain seq x y z
N MET A 1 16.24 -13.93 -5.07
CA MET A 1 14.78 -14.09 -4.84
C MET A 1 14.44 -13.48 -3.47
N MET A 2 13.28 -12.79 -3.33
CA MET A 2 12.84 -12.22 -2.04
C MET A 2 12.70 -13.34 -0.99
N ARG A 3 13.36 -13.16 0.18
CA ARG A 3 13.40 -14.20 1.24
C ARG A 3 12.08 -14.35 1.99
N TYR A 4 11.38 -13.24 2.22
CA TYR A 4 10.15 -13.20 3.02
C TYR A 4 9.05 -12.40 2.33
N LYS A 5 7.82 -12.82 2.51
CA LYS A 5 6.66 -12.02 2.10
C LYS A 5 6.46 -10.88 3.11
N PRO A 6 6.28 -9.63 2.66
CA PRO A 6 6.06 -8.52 3.58
C PRO A 6 4.74 -8.64 4.33
N MET A 7 4.67 -8.03 5.51
CA MET A 7 3.44 -7.92 6.29
C MET A 7 2.41 -7.08 5.53
N LEU A 8 1.14 -7.51 5.56
CA LEU A 8 0.02 -6.85 4.89
C LEU A 8 -1.03 -6.42 5.91
N ALA A 9 -1.54 -5.21 5.75
CA ALA A 9 -2.50 -4.61 6.67
C ALA A 9 -3.93 -5.10 6.47
N TYR A 10 -4.66 -5.28 7.59
CA TYR A 10 -6.12 -5.29 7.60
C TYR A 10 -6.67 -3.86 7.69
N PRO A 11 -7.94 -3.60 7.28
CA PRO A 11 -8.61 -2.35 7.62
C PRO A 11 -8.76 -2.19 9.14
N VAL A 12 -8.65 -0.96 9.65
CA VAL A 12 -8.80 -0.67 11.08
C VAL A 12 -10.20 -1.05 11.60
N SER A 13 -11.22 -0.90 10.77
CA SER A 13 -12.62 -1.19 11.09
C SER A 13 -12.95 -2.67 11.31
N THR A 14 -12.06 -3.59 10.91
CA THR A 14 -12.35 -5.04 10.95
C THR A 14 -12.24 -5.67 12.34
N LYS A 15 -11.48 -5.07 13.23
CA LYS A 15 -11.30 -5.56 14.61
C LYS A 15 -10.83 -4.41 15.48
N PRO A 16 -11.39 -4.20 16.70
CA PRO A 16 -10.91 -3.20 17.64
C PRO A 16 -9.42 -3.32 17.94
N ILE A 17 -8.78 -2.20 18.20
CA ILE A 17 -7.41 -2.11 18.68
C ILE A 17 -7.45 -1.95 20.19
N ASP A 18 -6.61 -2.69 20.89
CA ASP A 18 -6.41 -2.60 22.33
C ASP A 18 -5.36 -1.50 22.61
N TYR A 19 -5.82 -0.34 23.05
CA TYR A 19 -4.96 0.82 23.36
C TYR A 19 -4.38 0.77 24.79
N ASP A 20 -4.72 -0.24 25.59
CA ASP A 20 -4.03 -0.49 26.87
C ASP A 20 -2.62 -1.06 26.66
N LYS A 21 -2.30 -1.42 25.43
CA LYS A 21 -0.98 -1.86 24.96
C LYS A 21 -0.37 -0.80 24.04
N PRO A 22 0.97 -0.77 23.90
CA PRO A 22 1.61 0.16 22.99
C PRO A 22 1.11 0.00 21.56
N VAL A 23 0.59 1.09 20.99
CA VAL A 23 0.15 1.22 19.62
C VAL A 23 0.94 2.35 18.97
N PHE A 24 1.35 2.15 17.74
CA PHE A 24 2.11 3.12 16.96
C PHE A 24 1.36 3.53 15.72
N LEU A 25 1.51 4.79 15.33
CA LEU A 25 0.92 5.34 14.12
C LEU A 25 2.01 5.91 13.22
N GLN A 26 1.92 5.57 11.94
CA GLN A 26 2.75 6.10 10.86
C GLN A 26 1.85 6.71 9.79
N PRO A 27 2.29 7.77 9.07
CA PRO A 27 1.59 8.20 7.87
C PRO A 27 1.58 7.07 6.85
N LYS A 28 0.46 6.90 6.15
CA LYS A 28 0.35 5.95 5.07
C LYS A 28 0.78 6.61 3.77
N LEU A 29 1.93 6.20 3.28
CA LEU A 29 2.50 6.69 2.04
C LEU A 29 1.73 6.08 0.85
N ASP A 30 1.42 6.91 -0.12
CA ASP A 30 0.85 6.48 -1.40
C ASP A 30 1.98 6.24 -2.40
N GLY A 31 2.67 5.15 -2.23
CA GLY A 31 3.84 4.78 -3.00
C GLY A 31 3.80 3.33 -3.47
N VAL A 32 4.97 2.77 -3.70
CA VAL A 32 5.13 1.39 -4.16
C VAL A 32 5.99 0.61 -3.19
N ARG A 33 5.43 -0.45 -2.61
CA ARG A 33 6.14 -1.32 -1.66
C ARG A 33 7.50 -1.75 -2.17
N CYS A 34 8.50 -1.59 -1.33
CA CYS A 34 9.88 -1.98 -1.61
C CYS A 34 10.49 -2.72 -0.43
N VAL A 35 10.92 -3.97 -0.68
CA VAL A 35 11.69 -4.78 0.27
C VAL A 35 13.12 -4.84 -0.23
N ILE A 36 14.09 -4.37 0.58
CA ILE A 36 15.50 -4.35 0.20
C ILE A 36 16.26 -5.36 1.05
N GLN A 37 17.05 -6.22 0.42
CA GLN A 37 17.87 -7.25 1.06
C GLN A 37 19.22 -7.40 0.39
N ALA A 38 20.20 -7.85 1.16
CA ALA A 38 21.46 -8.32 0.60
C ALA A 38 21.33 -9.78 0.15
N GLU A 39 21.89 -10.11 -1.00
CA GLU A 39 22.08 -11.48 -1.48
C GLU A 39 23.58 -11.77 -1.54
N ARG A 40 23.97 -12.91 -1.01
CA ARG A 40 25.36 -13.42 -1.16
C ARG A 40 25.41 -14.27 -2.39
N ASP A 41 26.28 -13.92 -3.33
CA ASP A 41 26.41 -14.66 -4.60
C ASP A 41 26.96 -16.09 -4.38
N PHE A 42 27.78 -16.30 -3.32
CA PHE A 42 28.25 -17.63 -2.91
C PHE A 42 28.43 -17.71 -1.38
N PRO A 43 28.02 -18.81 -0.72
CA PRO A 43 28.32 -19.06 0.68
C PRO A 43 29.85 -19.14 0.86
N GLY A 44 30.42 -18.29 1.72
CA GLY A 44 31.86 -18.30 2.02
C GLY A 44 32.70 -17.25 1.28
N THR A 45 32.13 -16.43 0.42
CA THR A 45 32.84 -15.32 -0.24
C THR A 45 32.96 -14.08 0.66
N ASN A 46 33.95 -13.24 0.39
CA ASN A 46 34.19 -11.99 1.12
C ASN A 46 33.00 -11.07 1.08
N LEU A 47 32.82 -10.25 2.13
CA LEU A 47 31.77 -9.21 2.23
C LEU A 47 31.69 -8.27 1.00
N ALA A 48 32.76 -8.15 0.23
CA ALA A 48 32.81 -7.37 -0.99
C ALA A 48 31.91 -7.89 -2.13
N SER A 49 31.45 -9.16 -2.07
CA SER A 49 30.59 -9.80 -3.06
C SER A 49 29.09 -9.70 -2.74
N VAL A 50 28.72 -8.86 -1.78
CA VAL A 50 27.30 -8.64 -1.42
C VAL A 50 26.60 -7.86 -2.52
N THR A 51 25.63 -8.48 -3.17
CA THR A 51 24.69 -7.85 -4.10
C THR A 51 23.44 -7.43 -3.35
N ILE A 52 23.00 -6.19 -3.57
CA ILE A 52 21.79 -5.68 -2.94
C ILE A 52 20.67 -5.67 -3.96
N LYS A 53 19.52 -6.20 -3.57
CA LYS A 53 18.35 -6.26 -4.42
C LYS A 53 17.11 -5.73 -3.72
N ALA A 54 16.23 -5.14 -4.51
CA ALA A 54 14.97 -4.57 -4.09
C ALA A 54 13.81 -5.26 -4.79
N TYR A 55 12.74 -5.54 -4.05
CA TYR A 55 11.62 -6.31 -4.52
C TYR A 55 10.28 -5.63 -4.21
N SER A 56 9.34 -5.80 -5.13
CA SER A 56 7.94 -5.44 -4.90
C SER A 56 7.28 -6.39 -3.89
N ARG A 57 6.07 -6.05 -3.47
CA ARG A 57 5.23 -6.88 -2.60
C ARG A 57 5.06 -8.33 -3.09
N THR A 58 5.09 -8.55 -4.39
CA THR A 58 4.92 -9.85 -5.02
C THR A 58 6.24 -10.54 -5.38
N GLY A 59 7.38 -9.95 -5.05
CA GLY A 59 8.71 -10.50 -5.31
C GLY A 59 9.28 -10.16 -6.69
N LYS A 60 8.65 -9.24 -7.45
CA LYS A 60 9.23 -8.72 -8.69
C LYS A 60 10.33 -7.72 -8.35
N GLU A 61 11.51 -7.88 -8.95
CA GLU A 61 12.66 -7.01 -8.72
C GLU A 61 12.46 -5.63 -9.34
N TRP A 62 12.81 -4.58 -8.58
CA TRP A 62 12.88 -3.21 -9.04
C TRP A 62 14.22 -2.94 -9.71
N LYS A 63 14.23 -2.34 -10.92
CA LYS A 63 15.42 -2.15 -11.75
C LYS A 63 15.85 -0.68 -11.92
N ASN A 64 15.01 0.26 -11.56
CA ASN A 64 15.25 1.68 -11.77
C ASN A 64 15.35 2.47 -10.46
N ILE A 65 16.12 1.93 -9.50
CA ILE A 65 16.38 2.54 -8.18
C ILE A 65 17.84 2.37 -7.75
N ASP A 66 18.76 2.34 -8.71
CA ASP A 66 20.18 2.07 -8.44
C ASP A 66 20.80 3.06 -7.45
N HIS A 67 20.39 4.33 -7.48
CA HIS A 67 20.84 5.37 -6.56
C HIS A 67 20.52 5.01 -5.09
N ILE A 68 19.37 4.42 -4.81
CA ILE A 68 19.00 3.96 -3.47
C ILE A 68 19.88 2.79 -3.05
N LEU A 69 20.02 1.79 -3.94
CA LEU A 69 20.84 0.61 -3.66
C LEU A 69 22.31 0.97 -3.46
N TYR A 70 22.85 1.91 -4.25
CA TYR A 70 24.19 2.42 -4.10
C TYR A 70 24.42 3.07 -2.74
N ASN A 71 23.49 3.93 -2.29
CA ASN A 71 23.55 4.61 -1.00
C ASN A 71 23.43 3.64 0.19
N LEU A 72 22.69 2.54 0.05
CA LEU A 72 22.52 1.52 1.11
C LEU A 72 23.63 0.48 1.12
N ARG A 73 24.42 0.35 0.06
CA ARG A 73 25.42 -0.71 -0.09
C ARG A 73 26.44 -0.77 1.05
N PRO A 74 27.09 0.33 1.48
CA PRO A 74 28.06 0.28 2.58
C PRO A 74 27.43 -0.26 3.88
N TRP A 75 26.19 0.10 4.13
CA TRP A 75 25.46 -0.35 5.32
C TRP A 75 25.12 -1.85 5.24
N PHE A 76 24.65 -2.34 4.08
CA PHE A 76 24.35 -3.76 3.90
C PHE A 76 25.58 -4.68 3.93
N ILE A 77 26.76 -4.17 3.58
CA ILE A 77 28.02 -4.93 3.76
C ILE A 77 28.22 -5.28 5.24
N LEU A 78 27.92 -4.35 6.14
CA LEU A 78 28.01 -4.54 7.59
C LEU A 78 26.79 -5.26 8.17
N ASN A 79 25.63 -5.19 7.52
CA ASN A 79 24.35 -5.72 7.99
C ASN A 79 23.67 -6.65 6.97
N PRO A 80 24.35 -7.72 6.47
CA PRO A 80 23.88 -8.50 5.32
C PRO A 80 22.65 -9.36 5.61
N ASN A 81 22.28 -9.54 6.87
CA ASN A 81 21.14 -10.35 7.27
C ASN A 81 19.86 -9.52 7.47
N ILE A 82 19.97 -8.20 7.54
CA ILE A 82 18.82 -7.33 7.72
C ILE A 82 18.04 -7.22 6.41
N ILE A 83 16.73 -7.13 6.53
CA ILE A 83 15.82 -6.91 5.40
C ILE A 83 14.99 -5.67 5.72
N LEU A 84 15.18 -4.63 4.91
CA LEU A 84 14.42 -3.38 5.03
C LEU A 84 13.07 -3.53 4.35
N ASP A 85 12.04 -2.99 4.99
CA ASP A 85 10.67 -2.95 4.50
C ASP A 85 10.20 -1.49 4.46
N GLY A 86 9.85 -1.03 3.27
CA GLY A 86 9.56 0.38 3.05
C GLY A 86 8.71 0.64 1.80
N GLU A 87 8.63 1.90 1.44
CA GLU A 87 7.89 2.39 0.27
C GLU A 87 8.83 3.21 -0.63
N LEU A 88 8.72 3.03 -1.95
CA LEU A 88 9.25 3.96 -2.93
C LEU A 88 8.25 5.09 -3.06
N TYR A 89 8.65 6.29 -2.67
CA TYR A 89 7.77 7.43 -2.49
C TYR A 89 8.55 8.74 -2.61
N ASN A 90 7.86 9.82 -2.87
CA ASN A 90 8.36 11.19 -2.69
C ASN A 90 7.17 12.08 -2.33
N HIS A 91 7.25 12.77 -1.20
CA HIS A 91 6.14 13.61 -0.72
C HIS A 91 5.87 14.82 -1.60
N ASP A 92 6.87 15.33 -2.29
CA ASP A 92 6.72 16.43 -3.27
C ASP A 92 5.90 16.00 -4.51
N LEU A 93 5.78 14.69 -4.74
CA LEU A 93 4.99 14.06 -5.79
C LEU A 93 3.73 13.36 -5.24
N LYS A 94 3.25 13.74 -4.06
CA LYS A 94 2.09 13.10 -3.42
C LYS A 94 0.83 13.12 -4.28
N ASP A 95 0.65 14.15 -5.09
CA ASP A 95 -0.49 14.32 -5.99
C ASP A 95 -0.25 13.69 -7.38
N ASP A 96 0.92 13.10 -7.63
CA ASP A 96 1.32 12.45 -8.88
C ASP A 96 1.94 11.05 -8.64
N PHE A 97 1.16 10.18 -8.01
CA PHE A 97 1.54 8.78 -7.77
C PHE A 97 1.92 8.03 -9.06
N GLU A 98 1.29 8.37 -10.18
CA GLU A 98 1.58 7.73 -11.48
C GLU A 98 3.02 7.99 -11.94
N LYS A 99 3.59 9.14 -11.60
CA LYS A 99 5.00 9.47 -11.87
C LYS A 99 5.94 8.47 -11.20
N ILE A 100 5.76 8.23 -9.90
CA ILE A 100 6.57 7.25 -9.14
C ILE A 100 6.44 5.85 -9.75
N ILE A 101 5.20 5.41 -10.02
CA ILE A 101 4.96 4.10 -10.66
C ILE A 101 5.65 4.00 -12.02
N SER A 102 5.54 5.02 -12.85
CA SER A 102 6.11 5.02 -14.19
C SER A 102 7.62 4.86 -14.17
N LEU A 103 8.29 5.51 -13.20
CA LEU A 103 9.73 5.43 -13.01
C LEU A 103 10.17 4.05 -12.52
N VAL A 104 9.58 3.55 -11.43
CA VAL A 104 10.06 2.31 -10.78
C VAL A 104 9.71 1.03 -11.54
N ARG A 105 8.67 1.06 -12.39
CA ARG A 105 8.25 -0.11 -13.19
C ARG A 105 9.11 -0.36 -14.44
N LYS A 106 10.03 0.54 -14.80
CA LYS A 106 10.92 0.36 -15.95
C LYS A 106 11.84 -0.85 -15.72
N THR A 107 11.72 -1.86 -16.55
CA THR A 107 12.52 -3.11 -16.45
C THR A 107 13.84 -3.03 -17.20
N LYS A 108 13.94 -2.12 -18.19
CA LYS A 108 15.13 -1.79 -18.96
C LYS A 108 15.26 -0.27 -18.99
N PRO A 109 15.67 0.36 -17.88
CA PRO A 109 15.78 1.81 -17.82
C PRO A 109 16.94 2.30 -18.67
N THR A 110 16.72 3.44 -19.36
CA THR A 110 17.77 4.21 -20.02
C THR A 110 18.53 5.06 -18.99
N ASP A 111 19.62 5.70 -19.38
CA ASP A 111 20.39 6.57 -18.50
C ASP A 111 19.57 7.80 -18.05
N GLU A 112 18.76 8.36 -18.96
CA GLU A 112 17.82 9.45 -18.62
C GLU A 112 16.78 9.01 -17.60
N ALA A 113 16.24 7.78 -17.76
CA ALA A 113 15.27 7.23 -16.82
C ALA A 113 15.90 6.96 -15.44
N ARG A 114 17.19 6.59 -15.39
CA ARG A 114 17.93 6.44 -14.13
C ARG A 114 18.17 7.78 -13.44
N ALA A 115 18.56 8.80 -14.21
CA ALA A 115 18.74 10.16 -13.71
C ALA A 115 17.41 10.70 -13.15
N GLU A 116 16.33 10.57 -13.92
CA GLU A 116 14.99 11.00 -13.49
C GLU A 116 14.52 10.26 -12.21
N SER A 117 14.80 8.95 -12.10
CA SER A 117 14.51 8.18 -10.90
C SER A 117 15.35 8.66 -9.70
N ALA A 118 16.61 9.01 -9.91
CA ALA A 118 17.49 9.50 -8.87
C ALA A 118 17.05 10.85 -8.28
N GLU A 119 16.41 11.68 -9.08
CA GLU A 119 15.84 12.97 -8.63
C GLU A 119 14.50 12.82 -7.91
N ASN A 120 13.68 11.84 -8.32
CA ASN A 120 12.26 11.81 -7.95
C ASN A 120 11.88 10.65 -7.02
N VAL A 121 12.65 9.56 -6.96
CA VAL A 121 12.28 8.38 -6.19
C VAL A 121 13.13 8.26 -4.93
N GLN A 122 12.47 8.18 -3.78
CA GLN A 122 13.08 7.99 -2.47
C GLN A 122 12.61 6.67 -1.87
N PHE A 123 13.41 6.06 -1.00
CA PHE A 123 13.04 4.92 -0.19
C PHE A 123 12.71 5.35 1.23
N HIS A 124 11.50 5.15 1.65
CA HIS A 124 11.00 5.46 2.98
C HIS A 124 10.87 4.17 3.80
N CYS A 125 11.82 3.93 4.70
CA CYS A 125 11.86 2.75 5.56
C CYS A 125 10.88 2.92 6.72
N TYR A 126 9.97 1.97 6.92
CA TYR A 126 8.99 1.98 8.01
C TYR A 126 9.04 0.72 8.88
N ASP A 127 9.75 -0.34 8.47
CA ASP A 127 9.95 -1.55 9.26
C ASP A 127 11.21 -2.30 8.80
N ILE A 128 11.62 -3.30 9.57
CA ILE A 128 12.52 -4.37 9.16
C ILE A 128 11.80 -5.71 9.31
N ILE A 129 12.14 -6.69 8.47
CA ILE A 129 11.57 -8.03 8.59
C ILE A 129 12.38 -8.81 9.63
N ASP A 130 11.88 -8.82 10.85
CA ASP A 130 12.44 -9.57 11.98
C ASP A 130 11.29 -10.15 12.82
N GLU A 131 11.11 -11.47 12.73
CA GLU A 131 10.01 -12.19 13.39
C GLU A 131 10.27 -12.45 14.89
N THR A 132 11.40 -11.97 15.41
CA THR A 132 11.80 -12.15 16.82
C THR A 132 11.64 -10.87 17.65
N LYS A 133 11.63 -9.69 17.01
CA LYS A 133 11.57 -8.38 17.66
C LYS A 133 10.18 -7.77 17.60
N THR A 134 9.80 -7.08 18.66
CA THR A 134 8.59 -6.23 18.69
C THR A 134 8.72 -5.07 17.71
N PHE A 135 7.61 -4.40 17.39
CA PHE A 135 7.65 -3.26 16.48
C PHE A 135 8.51 -2.11 17.03
N GLU A 136 8.42 -1.83 18.31
CA GLU A 136 9.22 -0.80 18.97
C GLU A 136 10.72 -1.06 18.84
N GLU A 137 11.16 -2.31 19.09
CA GLU A 137 12.56 -2.71 18.92
C GLU A 137 13.03 -2.56 17.47
N ARG A 138 12.18 -2.93 16.50
CA ARG A 138 12.48 -2.78 15.07
C ARG A 138 12.54 -1.32 14.65
N ASN A 139 11.62 -0.48 15.13
CA ASN A 139 11.60 0.95 14.84
C ASN A 139 12.82 1.67 15.46
N ASN A 140 13.17 1.34 16.70
CA ASN A 140 14.38 1.86 17.35
C ASN A 140 15.65 1.44 16.60
N PHE A 141 15.71 0.20 16.12
CA PHE A 141 16.80 -0.25 15.27
C PHE A 141 16.92 0.58 13.99
N ILE A 142 15.81 0.87 13.30
CA ILE A 142 15.82 1.72 12.10
C ILE A 142 16.38 3.09 12.41
N ILE A 143 15.88 3.75 13.46
CA ILE A 143 16.27 5.11 13.84
C ILE A 143 17.76 5.20 14.14
N GLN A 144 18.31 4.18 14.79
CA GLN A 144 19.70 4.18 15.27
C GLN A 144 20.71 3.68 14.23
N ASN A 145 20.31 2.80 13.32
CA ASN A 145 21.24 2.04 12.51
C ASN A 145 21.08 2.20 10.99
N VAL A 146 19.85 2.41 10.49
CA VAL A 146 19.63 2.56 9.04
C VAL A 146 20.06 3.95 8.59
N PRO A 147 20.92 4.09 7.55
CA PRO A 147 21.38 5.39 7.09
C PRO A 147 20.20 6.25 6.61
N ARG A 148 20.33 7.56 6.83
CA ARG A 148 19.37 8.57 6.38
C ARG A 148 20.11 9.59 5.51
N ASN A 149 19.60 9.84 4.30
CA ASN A 149 20.20 10.78 3.34
C ASN A 149 19.11 11.32 2.39
N HIS A 150 19.51 11.94 1.26
CA HIS A 150 18.59 12.55 0.29
C HIS A 150 17.60 11.56 -0.38
N CYS A 151 17.94 10.28 -0.47
CA CYS A 151 17.09 9.26 -1.11
C CYS A 151 16.67 8.12 -0.17
N VAL A 152 17.12 8.12 1.10
CA VAL A 152 16.73 7.14 2.12
C VAL A 152 16.19 7.88 3.34
N HIS A 153 14.94 7.64 3.68
CA HIS A 153 14.22 8.29 4.77
C HIS A 153 13.64 7.26 5.74
N HIS A 154 13.42 7.69 6.99
CA HIS A 154 12.65 6.92 7.97
C HIS A 154 11.24 7.50 8.05
N VAL A 155 10.23 6.63 8.06
CA VAL A 155 8.85 7.06 8.25
C VAL A 155 8.64 7.49 9.71
N PRO A 156 8.11 8.70 9.97
CA PRO A 156 7.80 9.15 11.33
C PRO A 156 6.86 8.16 12.02
N THR A 157 7.16 7.86 13.27
CA THR A 157 6.40 6.89 14.08
C THR A 157 6.04 7.53 15.41
N TYR A 158 4.75 7.53 15.73
CA TYR A 158 4.19 8.16 16.92
C TYR A 158 3.51 7.13 17.81
N THR A 159 3.72 7.17 19.11
CA THR A 159 2.98 6.36 20.07
C THR A 159 1.56 6.91 20.24
N ILE A 160 0.58 6.04 20.26
CA ILE A 160 -0.85 6.36 20.34
C ILE A 160 -1.46 5.72 21.57
N GLU A 161 -2.12 6.51 22.40
CA GLU A 161 -2.68 6.10 23.68
C GLU A 161 -4.20 5.86 23.66
N SER A 162 -4.88 6.29 22.58
CA SER A 162 -6.33 6.15 22.47
C SER A 162 -6.81 6.19 21.01
N GLU A 163 -8.03 5.70 20.80
CA GLU A 163 -8.70 5.83 19.49
C GLU A 163 -8.92 7.29 19.11
N VAL A 164 -9.18 8.17 20.07
CA VAL A 164 -9.34 9.62 19.82
C VAL A 164 -8.05 10.21 19.28
N THR A 165 -6.92 9.94 19.93
CA THR A 165 -5.60 10.40 19.45
C THR A 165 -5.27 9.82 18.07
N ALA A 166 -5.60 8.54 17.83
CA ALA A 166 -5.40 7.93 16.52
C ALA A 166 -6.21 8.63 15.42
N LYS A 167 -7.47 8.99 15.68
CA LYS A 167 -8.31 9.76 14.74
C LYS A 167 -7.80 11.16 14.49
N LEU A 168 -7.36 11.87 15.53
CA LEU A 168 -6.79 13.21 15.39
C LEU A 168 -5.53 13.21 14.52
N MET A 169 -4.63 12.28 14.76
CA MET A 169 -3.40 12.15 13.96
C MET A 169 -3.69 11.64 12.54
N HIS A 170 -4.67 10.77 12.37
CA HIS A 170 -5.11 10.36 11.04
C HIS A 170 -5.62 11.55 10.22
N ASN A 171 -6.48 12.40 10.82
CA ASN A 171 -6.95 13.62 10.18
C ASN A 171 -5.82 14.60 9.87
N GLN A 172 -4.77 14.64 10.71
CA GLN A 172 -3.59 15.44 10.42
C GLN A 172 -2.83 14.88 9.21
N ASN A 173 -2.59 13.57 9.16
CA ASN A 173 -1.95 12.94 8.01
C ASN A 173 -2.70 13.21 6.68
N LEU A 174 -4.04 13.18 6.70
CA LEU A 174 -4.84 13.53 5.52
C LEU A 174 -4.64 15.00 5.11
N ARG A 175 -4.63 15.95 6.06
CA ARG A 175 -4.34 17.37 5.78
C ARG A 175 -2.94 17.60 5.22
N ASP A 176 -1.97 16.79 5.67
CA ASP A 176 -0.59 16.83 5.19
C ASP A 176 -0.43 16.17 3.81
N GLY A 177 -1.50 15.57 3.25
CA GLY A 177 -1.52 14.97 1.92
C GLY A 177 -1.09 13.51 1.86
N TYR A 178 -1.08 12.81 3.00
CA TYR A 178 -0.88 11.36 3.01
C TYR A 178 -2.18 10.61 2.71
N GLU A 179 -2.06 9.36 2.22
CA GLU A 179 -3.20 8.49 1.90
C GLU A 179 -4.06 8.12 3.14
N GLY A 180 -3.58 8.42 4.33
CA GLY A 180 -4.16 8.07 5.61
C GLY A 180 -3.12 7.69 6.63
N SER A 181 -3.40 6.65 7.43
CA SER A 181 -2.48 6.20 8.48
C SER A 181 -2.32 4.68 8.51
N ILE A 182 -1.20 4.24 9.04
CA ILE A 182 -0.92 2.86 9.40
C ILE A 182 -0.81 2.79 10.92
N LEU A 183 -1.59 1.91 11.54
CA LEU A 183 -1.49 1.58 12.96
C LEU A 183 -0.77 0.24 13.12
N ARG A 184 0.11 0.16 14.10
CA ARG A 184 0.90 -1.02 14.43
C ARG A 184 0.77 -1.34 15.92
N THR A 185 0.51 -2.60 16.24
CA THR A 185 0.64 -3.11 17.61
C THR A 185 2.11 -3.45 17.89
N ASN A 186 2.50 -3.44 19.18
CA ASN A 186 3.88 -3.73 19.58
C ASN A 186 4.18 -5.24 19.58
N ASP A 187 3.91 -5.87 18.47
CA ASP A 187 4.10 -7.32 18.27
C ASP A 187 5.24 -7.60 17.29
N VAL A 188 5.64 -8.86 17.22
CA VAL A 188 6.64 -9.33 16.26
C VAL A 188 6.17 -9.19 14.82
N TYR A 189 7.11 -9.10 13.88
CA TYR A 189 6.79 -9.07 12.47
C TYR A 189 6.15 -10.40 12.03
N LYS A 190 5.04 -10.32 11.28
CA LYS A 190 4.36 -11.50 10.72
C LYS A 190 4.27 -11.38 9.21
N CYS A 191 4.89 -12.32 8.51
CA CYS A 191 4.82 -12.37 7.05
C CYS A 191 3.38 -12.62 6.56
N GLY A 192 2.97 -11.88 5.53
CA GLY A 192 1.62 -11.95 4.98
C GLY A 192 0.59 -11.09 5.74
N ARG A 193 -0.70 -11.43 5.63
CA ARG A 193 -1.76 -10.63 6.24
C ARG A 193 -1.78 -10.78 7.75
N SER A 194 -1.67 -9.66 8.47
CA SER A 194 -1.55 -9.65 9.93
C SER A 194 -2.43 -8.61 10.59
N TRP A 195 -2.95 -8.96 11.78
CA TRP A 195 -3.65 -8.04 12.67
C TRP A 195 -2.70 -7.06 13.38
N ASN A 196 -1.40 -7.29 13.34
CA ASN A 196 -0.40 -6.40 13.92
C ASN A 196 -0.17 -5.14 13.07
N LEU A 197 -0.77 -5.10 11.87
CA LEU A 197 -0.71 -3.98 10.94
C LEU A 197 -2.14 -3.63 10.47
N ARG A 198 -2.56 -2.39 10.67
CA ARG A 198 -3.87 -1.89 10.29
C ARG A 198 -3.75 -0.66 9.41
N LYS A 199 -4.55 -0.62 8.34
CA LYS A 199 -4.67 0.57 7.50
C LYS A 199 -5.91 1.36 7.92
N PHE A 200 -5.71 2.66 8.13
CA PHE A 200 -6.74 3.62 8.37
C PHE A 200 -6.82 4.53 7.15
N LYS A 201 -7.89 4.40 6.39
CA LYS A 201 -8.19 5.16 5.19
C LYS A 201 -9.63 5.62 5.26
N ASP A 202 -9.89 6.83 4.83
CA ASP A 202 -11.23 7.30 4.59
C ASP A 202 -11.67 6.94 3.16
N PHE A 203 -12.95 6.68 3.01
CA PHE A 203 -13.60 6.49 1.72
C PHE A 203 -14.72 7.51 1.61
N HIS A 204 -14.87 8.06 0.43
CA HIS A 204 -15.96 8.96 0.09
C HIS A 204 -17.10 8.16 -0.52
N ASP A 205 -18.32 8.56 -0.23
CA ASP A 205 -19.51 8.07 -0.91
C ASP A 205 -19.85 8.99 -2.07
N ALA A 206 -20.27 8.42 -3.18
CA ALA A 206 -20.85 9.13 -4.31
C ALA A 206 -21.93 8.28 -4.97
N GLU A 207 -22.61 8.86 -5.95
CA GLU A 207 -23.72 8.23 -6.65
C GLU A 207 -23.44 8.16 -8.15
N ALA A 208 -23.91 7.08 -8.79
CA ALA A 208 -23.81 6.89 -10.22
C ALA A 208 -24.96 6.03 -10.74
N THR A 209 -25.39 6.30 -11.97
CA THR A 209 -26.40 5.49 -12.66
C THR A 209 -25.75 4.23 -13.21
N LEU A 210 -26.36 3.08 -12.95
CA LEU A 210 -25.88 1.80 -13.46
C LEU A 210 -26.21 1.64 -14.94
N LEU A 211 -25.20 1.38 -15.76
CA LEU A 211 -25.34 1.23 -17.23
C LEU A 211 -25.37 -0.22 -17.66
N ALA A 212 -24.60 -1.08 -17.00
CA ALA A 212 -24.47 -2.47 -17.36
C ALA A 212 -23.88 -3.28 -16.19
N TRP A 213 -23.94 -4.59 -16.30
CA TRP A 213 -23.24 -5.51 -15.40
C TRP A 213 -22.26 -6.37 -16.20
N VAL A 214 -21.23 -6.87 -15.52
CA VAL A 214 -20.22 -7.77 -16.08
C VAL A 214 -20.10 -8.98 -15.16
N GLU A 215 -20.23 -10.15 -15.71
CA GLU A 215 -20.12 -11.40 -14.97
C GLU A 215 -18.71 -11.60 -14.37
N GLY A 216 -18.64 -12.23 -13.22
CA GLY A 216 -17.40 -12.63 -12.57
C GLY A 216 -16.63 -13.65 -13.41
N LYS A 217 -15.31 -13.73 -13.20
CA LYS A 217 -14.43 -14.69 -13.91
C LYS A 217 -13.89 -15.75 -12.96
N GLY A 218 -13.55 -16.93 -13.53
CA GLY A 218 -12.99 -18.04 -12.78
C GLY A 218 -13.95 -18.57 -11.71
N LYS A 219 -13.54 -18.52 -10.44
CA LYS A 219 -14.38 -18.97 -9.30
C LYS A 219 -15.63 -18.12 -9.05
N ARG A 220 -15.78 -16.98 -9.75
CA ARG A 220 -16.93 -16.06 -9.62
C ARG A 220 -17.89 -16.11 -10.81
N VAL A 221 -17.78 -17.07 -11.68
CA VAL A 221 -18.79 -17.35 -12.73
C VAL A 221 -20.15 -17.60 -12.08
N GLY A 222 -21.22 -17.08 -12.66
CA GLY A 222 -22.57 -17.12 -12.08
C GLY A 222 -22.82 -16.04 -11.02
N THR A 223 -21.96 -15.01 -10.95
CA THR A 223 -22.17 -13.84 -10.08
C THR A 223 -21.83 -12.55 -10.83
N ILE A 224 -22.31 -11.40 -10.35
CA ILE A 224 -21.84 -10.11 -10.85
C ILE A 224 -20.42 -9.84 -10.33
N GLY A 225 -19.47 -9.70 -11.24
CA GLY A 225 -18.08 -9.34 -10.94
C GLY A 225 -17.91 -7.85 -10.75
N LYS A 226 -18.57 -7.04 -11.59
CA LYS A 226 -18.60 -5.56 -11.48
C LYS A 226 -19.84 -4.98 -12.14
N LEU A 227 -20.24 -3.81 -11.69
CA LEU A 227 -21.25 -2.95 -12.32
C LEU A 227 -20.53 -1.82 -13.07
N MET A 228 -20.95 -1.53 -14.29
CA MET A 228 -20.55 -0.34 -15.04
C MET A 228 -21.51 0.79 -14.70
N ALA A 229 -20.99 1.96 -14.41
CA ALA A 229 -21.80 3.10 -13.98
C ALA A 229 -21.30 4.39 -14.61
N GLN A 230 -22.19 5.40 -14.63
CA GLN A 230 -21.91 6.75 -15.07
C GLN A 230 -22.29 7.74 -13.96
N ASP A 231 -21.34 8.60 -13.59
CA ASP A 231 -21.59 9.68 -12.64
C ASP A 231 -22.31 10.88 -13.28
N SER A 232 -22.63 11.88 -12.48
CA SER A 232 -23.30 13.12 -12.94
C SER A 232 -22.46 13.98 -13.89
N GLU A 233 -21.15 13.73 -13.97
CA GLU A 233 -20.22 14.42 -14.87
C GLU A 233 -20.06 13.69 -16.21
N GLY A 234 -20.70 12.51 -16.37
CA GLY A 234 -20.61 11.69 -17.58
C GLY A 234 -19.45 10.69 -17.58
N ASN A 235 -18.65 10.58 -16.50
CA ASN A 235 -17.55 9.63 -16.42
C ASN A 235 -18.10 8.21 -16.28
N ILE A 236 -17.62 7.30 -17.14
CA ILE A 236 -17.99 5.88 -17.09
C ILE A 236 -16.87 5.08 -16.42
N PHE A 237 -17.24 4.31 -15.41
CA PHE A 237 -16.28 3.49 -14.65
C PHE A 237 -16.92 2.17 -14.21
N GLY A 238 -16.08 1.22 -13.80
CA GLY A 238 -16.51 -0.06 -13.28
C GLY A 238 -16.29 -0.17 -11.77
N MET A 239 -17.32 -0.53 -11.02
CA MET A 239 -17.26 -0.79 -9.59
C MET A 239 -17.48 -2.29 -9.29
N PRO A 240 -16.50 -2.98 -8.70
CA PRO A 240 -16.68 -4.35 -8.23
C PRO A 240 -17.80 -4.46 -7.19
N VAL A 241 -18.51 -5.58 -7.23
CA VAL A 241 -19.46 -5.95 -6.18
C VAL A 241 -18.75 -6.93 -5.25
N MET A 242 -18.61 -6.55 -3.97
CA MET A 242 -17.83 -7.31 -2.98
C MET A 242 -18.75 -7.82 -1.89
N ASP A 243 -19.18 -9.09 -2.02
CA ASP A 243 -19.95 -9.77 -1.01
C ASP A 243 -19.58 -11.28 -0.98
N LYS A 244 -20.21 -12.02 -0.06
CA LYS A 244 -20.05 -13.48 0.00
C LYS A 244 -20.51 -14.11 -1.31
N PHE A 245 -19.74 -15.08 -1.81
CA PHE A 245 -20.03 -15.74 -3.09
C PHE A 245 -21.47 -16.28 -3.18
N GLN A 246 -21.94 -16.95 -2.13
CA GLN A 246 -23.30 -17.50 -2.08
C GLN A 246 -24.36 -16.41 -2.21
N TYR A 247 -24.22 -15.29 -1.50
CA TYR A 247 -25.14 -14.17 -1.60
C TYR A 247 -25.20 -13.60 -3.03
N LEU A 248 -24.04 -13.41 -3.66
CA LEU A 248 -23.96 -12.90 -5.04
C LEU A 248 -24.57 -13.87 -6.05
N GLN A 249 -24.47 -15.17 -5.80
CA GLN A 249 -25.06 -16.20 -6.64
C GLN A 249 -26.59 -16.26 -6.48
N ASP A 250 -27.07 -16.24 -5.24
CA ASP A 250 -28.52 -16.31 -4.94
C ASP A 250 -29.28 -15.08 -5.48
N ASN A 251 -28.61 -13.92 -5.53
CA ASN A 251 -29.19 -12.67 -5.98
C ASN A 251 -28.77 -12.27 -7.42
N PHE A 252 -28.15 -13.17 -8.18
CA PHE A 252 -27.58 -12.84 -9.48
C PHE A 252 -28.63 -12.32 -10.47
N GLU A 253 -29.81 -12.94 -10.54
CA GLU A 253 -30.89 -12.52 -11.45
C GLU A 253 -31.49 -11.17 -11.03
N GLU A 254 -31.67 -10.93 -9.73
CA GLU A 254 -32.15 -9.66 -9.22
C GLU A 254 -31.16 -8.55 -9.55
N MET A 255 -29.86 -8.76 -9.30
CA MET A 255 -28.81 -7.76 -9.53
C MET A 255 -28.72 -7.34 -11.00
N LYS A 256 -29.09 -8.18 -11.95
CA LYS A 256 -29.16 -7.82 -13.38
C LYS A 256 -30.21 -6.75 -13.64
N THR A 257 -31.27 -6.72 -12.85
CA THR A 257 -32.37 -5.73 -12.98
C THR A 257 -32.00 -4.34 -12.46
N TRP A 258 -30.81 -4.17 -11.86
CA TRP A 258 -30.35 -2.90 -11.31
C TRP A 258 -29.87 -1.92 -12.39
N VAL A 259 -29.71 -2.35 -13.63
CA VAL A 259 -29.37 -1.46 -14.76
C VAL A 259 -30.42 -0.36 -14.89
N GLY A 260 -29.97 0.88 -15.00
CA GLY A 260 -30.80 2.09 -15.01
C GLY A 260 -31.08 2.68 -13.63
N LYS A 261 -30.83 1.96 -12.54
CA LYS A 261 -31.02 2.48 -11.18
C LYS A 261 -29.83 3.33 -10.73
N LEU A 262 -30.10 4.25 -9.80
CA LEU A 262 -29.07 5.00 -9.09
C LEU A 262 -28.47 4.13 -7.99
N ALA A 263 -27.15 4.12 -7.90
CA ALA A 263 -26.41 3.36 -6.90
C ALA A 263 -25.44 4.26 -6.12
N THR A 264 -25.32 4.00 -4.82
CA THR A 264 -24.24 4.55 -3.99
C THR A 264 -23.02 3.65 -4.13
N PHE A 265 -21.85 4.25 -4.28
CA PHE A 265 -20.58 3.56 -4.24
C PHE A 265 -19.59 4.31 -3.33
N THR A 266 -18.60 3.58 -2.83
CA THR A 266 -17.48 4.16 -2.11
C THR A 266 -16.27 4.27 -3.03
N TYR A 267 -15.47 5.31 -2.88
CA TYR A 267 -14.18 5.44 -3.58
C TYR A 267 -13.15 6.09 -2.66
N PHE A 268 -11.87 5.94 -3.01
CA PHE A 268 -10.80 6.51 -2.22
C PHE A 268 -10.53 7.97 -2.60
N GLU A 269 -10.28 8.23 -3.88
CA GLU A 269 -10.01 9.55 -4.44
C GLU A 269 -10.29 9.56 -5.94
N ARG A 270 -10.21 10.74 -6.57
CA ARG A 270 -10.20 10.85 -8.03
C ARG A 270 -8.77 10.83 -8.56
N THR A 271 -8.56 10.22 -9.73
CA THR A 271 -7.29 10.24 -10.47
C THR A 271 -7.17 11.53 -11.26
N ASN A 272 -5.96 11.84 -11.76
CA ASN A 272 -5.71 12.99 -12.66
C ASN A 272 -6.58 12.95 -13.93
N ALA A 273 -6.99 11.75 -14.36
CA ALA A 273 -7.94 11.56 -15.47
C ALA A 273 -9.40 11.66 -15.04
N ASN A 274 -9.70 12.24 -13.87
CA ASN A 274 -11.02 12.39 -13.27
C ASN A 274 -11.80 11.07 -13.09
N SER A 275 -11.12 9.92 -13.05
CA SER A 275 -11.70 8.62 -12.76
C SER A 275 -11.67 8.32 -11.26
N TYR A 276 -12.41 7.32 -10.82
CA TYR A 276 -12.46 6.91 -9.41
C TYR A 276 -11.38 5.87 -9.10
N ARG A 277 -10.66 6.09 -8.00
CA ARG A 277 -9.68 5.15 -7.48
C ARG A 277 -10.35 4.21 -6.46
N HIS A 278 -10.25 2.90 -6.70
CA HIS A 278 -10.89 1.85 -5.90
C HIS A 278 -12.41 2.01 -5.69
N PRO A 279 -13.20 2.28 -6.74
CA PRO A 279 -14.64 2.35 -6.59
C PRO A 279 -15.20 0.99 -6.21
N LEU A 280 -16.11 0.94 -5.23
CA LEU A 280 -16.79 -0.25 -4.76
C LEU A 280 -18.29 0.01 -4.67
N PHE A 281 -19.11 -0.86 -5.24
CA PHE A 281 -20.56 -0.81 -5.06
C PHE A 281 -20.92 -0.94 -3.59
N LYS A 282 -21.86 -0.12 -3.11
CA LYS A 282 -22.34 -0.11 -1.73
C LYS A 282 -23.80 -0.52 -1.63
N ALA A 283 -24.69 0.16 -2.35
CA ALA A 283 -26.12 -0.10 -2.31
C ALA A 283 -26.85 0.52 -3.53
N ILE A 284 -28.03 -0.03 -3.85
CA ILE A 284 -28.98 0.65 -4.72
C ILE A 284 -29.67 1.74 -3.91
N ARG A 285 -29.92 2.89 -4.53
CA ARG A 285 -30.76 3.95 -3.98
C ARG A 285 -32.21 3.70 -4.40
N ASP A 286 -32.99 3.14 -3.49
CA ASP A 286 -34.44 2.98 -3.64
C ASP A 286 -35.17 4.07 -2.82
N TYR A 287 -34.87 5.34 -3.13
CA TYR A 287 -35.67 6.45 -2.59
C TYR A 287 -36.61 6.95 -3.68
N GLU A 288 -37.81 6.44 -3.63
CA GLU A 288 -39.12 6.98 -4.07
C GLU A 288 -40.03 5.91 -4.64
#